data_6863a6b5b165aff92f359b4b9adc9189
#
_entry.id   6863a6b5b165aff92f359b4b9adc9189
#
_cell.length_a   1.000
_cell.length_b   1.000
_cell.length_c   1.000
_cell.angle_alpha   90.00
_cell.angle_beta   90.00
_cell.angle_gamma   90.00
#
_symmetry.space_group_name_H-M   'P 1'
#
loop_
_entity.id
_entity.type
_entity.pdbx_description
1 polymer ?
#
loop_
_entity_poly.entity_id
_entity_poly.type
_entity_poly.pdbx_seq_one_letter_code
_entity_poly.pdbx_strand_id
1 'polypeptide(L)'
;MRGPGWCEGGVLSWPGRSSHRSSHRIPSGLGLQLPFWLQLAAPLYDSAKPTPLYDWCEERFEVQAAADDVLAKFVPPHVSIFYCFGGAVLTAFLFQAGSGFALTAAYRPSVLEAFSSVQLVLRRAHAGWLLRSLHRWSSGAVVLLLLLHAARAYLTGGFKKPRELAWMTGVVLALATVSFGVTGYSLPWDQVGYWALEVVTSLPEALGKVVRGAGKISLLRLRGGAAVGQATLSRFYCLHTFVLPLLSLVLVLAHFSLLRKMGISGPL
;
A
#
# COMPACT_ATOMS: atom_id res chain seq x y z
N MET A 1 25.51 -54.65 -12.42
CA MET A 1 25.52 -53.35 -13.11
C MET A 1 25.35 -52.27 -12.06
N ARG A 2 26.39 -51.46 -11.83
CA ARG A 2 26.49 -50.49 -10.75
C ARG A 2 25.94 -49.16 -11.22
N GLY A 3 24.97 -48.60 -10.49
CA GLY A 3 24.49 -47.23 -10.69
C GLY A 3 25.39 -46.19 -9.99
N PRO A 4 25.45 -44.94 -10.45
CA PRO A 4 26.39 -43.95 -9.96
C PRO A 4 25.95 -43.30 -8.66
N GLY A 5 26.97 -43.02 -7.81
CA GLY A 5 26.83 -42.48 -6.48
C GLY A 5 26.41 -41.02 -6.41
N TRP A 6 25.70 -40.68 -5.36
CA TRP A 6 25.36 -39.34 -4.96
C TRP A 6 26.54 -38.69 -4.22
N CYS A 7 26.99 -37.54 -4.71
CA CYS A 7 27.99 -36.71 -4.02
C CYS A 7 27.36 -36.06 -2.77
N GLU A 8 27.95 -36.35 -1.63
CA GLU A 8 27.69 -35.66 -0.36
C GLU A 8 28.10 -34.19 -0.47
N GLY A 9 27.15 -33.32 -0.24
CA GLY A 9 27.34 -31.88 -0.20
C GLY A 9 28.02 -31.42 1.10
N GLY A 10 29.27 -31.00 0.99
CA GLY A 10 30.00 -30.36 2.09
C GLY A 10 29.32 -29.08 2.57
N VAL A 11 29.10 -29.01 3.87
CA VAL A 11 28.67 -27.81 4.57
C VAL A 11 29.81 -26.81 4.53
N LEU A 12 29.67 -25.75 3.72
CA LEU A 12 30.56 -24.59 3.75
C LEU A 12 30.29 -23.77 5.03
N SER A 13 31.16 -23.92 6.01
CA SER A 13 31.24 -23.03 7.17
C SER A 13 31.77 -21.68 6.74
N TRP A 14 31.01 -20.61 7.00
CA TRP A 14 31.45 -19.23 6.78
C TRP A 14 32.51 -18.83 7.82
N PRO A 15 33.65 -18.26 7.40
CA PRO A 15 34.63 -17.75 8.35
C PRO A 15 34.10 -16.51 9.06
N GLY A 16 34.38 -16.44 10.37
CA GLY A 16 33.97 -15.36 11.26
C GLY A 16 34.36 -13.97 10.74
N ARG A 17 33.47 -13.00 10.90
CA ARG A 17 33.69 -11.58 10.57
C ARG A 17 34.79 -11.01 11.44
N SER A 18 35.97 -10.83 10.86
CA SER A 18 36.97 -9.90 11.40
C SER A 18 36.53 -8.47 11.08
N SER A 19 36.51 -7.61 12.10
CA SER A 19 36.25 -6.19 12.03
C SER A 19 37.36 -5.45 11.28
N HIS A 20 37.39 -5.52 9.95
CA HIS A 20 38.22 -4.64 9.13
C HIS A 20 37.30 -3.72 8.33
N ARG A 21 37.30 -2.43 8.73
CA ARG A 21 36.86 -1.31 7.92
C ARG A 21 37.64 -1.31 6.61
N SER A 22 37.15 -1.98 5.58
CA SER A 22 37.64 -1.79 4.23
C SER A 22 36.89 -0.60 3.62
N SER A 23 37.60 0.52 3.51
CA SER A 23 37.20 1.63 2.64
C SER A 23 37.04 1.09 1.22
N HIS A 24 35.83 0.83 0.77
CA HIS A 24 35.55 0.52 -0.62
C HIS A 24 35.84 1.77 -1.47
N ARG A 25 37.11 1.99 -1.85
CA ARG A 25 37.46 2.84 -2.99
C ARG A 25 36.99 2.11 -4.24
N ILE A 26 36.07 2.71 -4.98
CA ILE A 26 35.73 2.29 -6.34
C ILE A 26 37.01 2.27 -7.16
N PRO A 27 37.37 1.16 -7.85
CA PRO A 27 38.57 1.14 -8.69
C PRO A 27 38.40 2.15 -9.84
N SER A 28 39.26 3.13 -9.91
CA SER A 28 39.35 4.13 -10.96
C SER A 28 39.94 3.54 -12.25
N GLY A 29 39.27 2.53 -12.83
CA GLY A 29 39.87 1.82 -13.97
C GLY A 29 38.91 1.32 -15.05
N LEU A 30 37.63 1.48 -14.90
CA LEU A 30 36.64 1.15 -15.95
C LEU A 30 36.00 2.44 -16.42
N GLY A 31 36.29 2.88 -17.64
CA GLY A 31 35.81 4.09 -18.30
C GLY A 31 34.27 4.09 -18.58
N LEU A 32 33.48 3.69 -17.61
CA LEU A 32 32.05 3.87 -17.61
C LEU A 32 31.75 5.30 -17.17
N GLN A 33 31.46 6.19 -18.14
CA GLN A 33 30.92 7.50 -17.84
C GLN A 33 29.59 7.33 -17.11
N LEU A 34 29.59 7.66 -15.80
CA LEU A 34 28.36 7.70 -15.00
C LEU A 34 27.37 8.69 -15.65
N PRO A 35 26.07 8.38 -15.68
CA PRO A 35 25.05 9.29 -16.18
C PRO A 35 25.16 10.66 -15.49
N PHE A 36 24.92 11.74 -16.24
CA PHE A 36 25.05 13.13 -15.80
C PHE A 36 24.40 13.44 -14.44
N TRP A 37 23.23 12.85 -14.16
CA TRP A 37 22.54 13.02 -12.87
C TRP A 37 23.26 12.34 -11.70
N LEU A 38 24.01 11.25 -11.93
CA LEU A 38 24.88 10.64 -10.90
C LEU A 38 26.13 11.45 -10.64
N GLN A 39 26.66 12.15 -11.65
CA GLN A 39 27.77 13.08 -11.47
C GLN A 39 27.36 14.33 -10.68
N LEU A 40 26.09 14.79 -10.82
CA LEU A 40 25.52 15.86 -9.99
C LEU A 40 25.23 15.43 -8.55
N ALA A 41 24.91 14.16 -8.32
CA ALA A 41 24.63 13.63 -6.99
C ALA A 41 25.91 13.22 -6.21
N ALA A 42 27.01 12.93 -6.90
CA ALA A 42 28.27 12.52 -6.28
C ALA A 42 28.83 13.52 -5.24
N PRO A 43 28.82 14.86 -5.46
CA PRO A 43 29.24 15.80 -4.44
C PRO A 43 28.31 15.87 -3.23
N LEU A 44 27.01 15.60 -3.41
CA LEU A 44 26.04 15.56 -2.33
C LEU A 44 26.19 14.29 -1.47
N TYR A 45 26.65 13.21 -2.06
CA TYR A 45 26.93 11.96 -1.37
C TYR A 45 28.26 12.03 -0.59
N ASP A 46 29.30 12.62 -1.16
CA ASP A 46 30.60 12.77 -0.50
C ASP A 46 30.65 13.86 0.60
N SER A 47 29.73 14.82 0.56
CA SER A 47 29.66 15.91 1.53
C SER A 47 28.75 15.62 2.74
N ALA A 48 27.99 14.54 2.70
CA ALA A 48 27.19 14.10 3.85
C ALA A 48 28.10 13.44 4.89
N LYS A 49 28.87 14.27 5.65
CA LYS A 49 29.42 13.78 6.92
C LYS A 49 28.27 13.25 7.76
N PRO A 50 28.36 12.03 8.31
CA PRO A 50 27.33 11.52 9.20
C PRO A 50 27.07 12.55 10.29
N THR A 51 25.81 12.90 10.49
CA THR A 51 25.42 13.83 11.54
C THR A 51 25.46 13.10 12.89
N PRO A 52 25.69 13.78 14.00
CA PRO A 52 25.65 13.15 15.33
C PRO A 52 24.35 12.37 15.57
N LEU A 53 23.26 12.81 14.96
CA LEU A 53 21.97 12.11 15.00
C LEU A 53 22.00 10.79 14.23
N TYR A 54 22.63 10.78 13.04
CA TYR A 54 22.78 9.56 12.24
C TYR A 54 23.64 8.53 12.99
N ASP A 55 24.80 8.94 13.52
CA ASP A 55 25.69 8.06 14.29
C ASP A 55 24.96 7.49 15.52
N TRP A 56 24.19 8.33 16.21
CA TRP A 56 23.38 7.90 17.35
C TRP A 56 22.32 6.85 16.96
N CYS A 57 21.66 7.03 15.80
CA CYS A 57 20.69 6.07 15.28
C CYS A 57 21.37 4.77 14.80
N GLU A 58 22.52 4.90 14.12
CA GLU A 58 23.26 3.76 13.59
C GLU A 58 23.74 2.82 14.70
N GLU A 59 24.27 3.39 15.80
CA GLU A 59 24.71 2.61 16.96
C GLU A 59 23.59 1.80 17.63
N ARG A 60 22.31 2.24 17.51
CA ARG A 60 21.17 1.64 18.23
C ARG A 60 20.25 0.81 17.35
N PHE A 61 20.12 1.18 16.10
CA PHE A 61 19.13 0.60 15.18
C PHE A 61 19.75 -0.05 13.94
N GLU A 62 21.09 0.02 13.78
CA GLU A 62 21.78 -0.50 12.57
C GLU A 62 21.07 -0.02 11.29
N VAL A 63 20.82 1.29 11.20
CA VAL A 63 20.01 1.93 10.14
C VAL A 63 20.54 1.59 8.76
N GLN A 64 21.89 1.57 8.60
CA GLN A 64 22.50 1.22 7.33
C GLN A 64 22.24 -0.25 6.95
N ALA A 65 22.35 -1.17 7.91
CA ALA A 65 22.10 -2.59 7.65
C ALA A 65 20.61 -2.81 7.29
N ALA A 66 19.69 -2.12 7.96
CA ALA A 66 18.27 -2.15 7.65
C ALA A 66 17.97 -1.55 6.28
N ALA A 67 18.63 -0.44 5.90
CA ALA A 67 18.51 0.17 4.59
C ALA A 67 19.05 -0.76 3.49
N ASP A 68 20.22 -1.36 3.69
CA ASP A 68 20.83 -2.28 2.73
C ASP A 68 19.97 -3.54 2.52
N ASP A 69 19.34 -4.07 3.56
CA ASP A 69 18.40 -5.19 3.41
C ASP A 69 17.19 -4.84 2.52
N VAL A 70 16.79 -3.58 2.50
CA VAL A 70 15.66 -3.11 1.68
C VAL A 70 16.12 -2.70 0.27
N LEU A 71 17.23 -1.97 0.14
CA LEU A 71 17.64 -1.26 -1.07
C LEU A 71 18.62 -2.07 -1.94
N ALA A 72 19.51 -2.88 -1.34
CA ALA A 72 20.58 -3.58 -2.04
C ALA A 72 20.16 -4.96 -2.58
N LYS A 73 18.90 -5.14 -2.96
CA LYS A 73 18.43 -6.42 -3.52
C LYS A 73 18.68 -6.50 -5.02
N PHE A 74 19.21 -7.64 -5.43
CA PHE A 74 19.39 -7.93 -6.86
C PHE A 74 18.04 -7.99 -7.57
N VAL A 75 17.92 -7.25 -8.66
CA VAL A 75 16.74 -7.24 -9.52
C VAL A 75 17.03 -8.11 -10.74
N PRO A 76 16.26 -9.20 -10.97
CA PRO A 76 16.45 -10.05 -12.13
C PRO A 76 16.29 -9.31 -13.47
N PRO A 77 16.99 -9.69 -14.54
CA PRO A 77 16.97 -8.97 -15.83
C PRO A 77 15.61 -8.87 -16.51
N HIS A 78 14.69 -9.79 -16.22
CA HIS A 78 13.34 -9.81 -16.79
C HIS A 78 12.38 -8.81 -16.13
N VAL A 79 12.79 -8.14 -15.05
CA VAL A 79 11.94 -7.20 -14.34
C VAL A 79 11.82 -5.92 -15.16
N SER A 80 10.61 -5.63 -15.61
CA SER A 80 10.25 -4.42 -16.34
C SER A 80 9.48 -3.44 -15.45
N ILE A 81 9.17 -2.25 -15.97
CA ILE A 81 8.40 -1.22 -15.26
C ILE A 81 7.02 -1.74 -14.77
N PHE A 82 6.44 -2.74 -15.42
CA PHE A 82 5.19 -3.35 -15.00
C PHE A 82 5.25 -4.01 -13.61
N TYR A 83 6.44 -4.39 -13.15
CA TYR A 83 6.64 -4.92 -11.80
C TYR A 83 6.60 -3.83 -10.73
N CYS A 84 6.78 -2.56 -11.11
CA CYS A 84 6.73 -1.42 -10.19
C CYS A 84 5.30 -1.03 -9.78
N PHE A 85 4.26 -1.54 -10.44
CA PHE A 85 2.88 -1.17 -10.12
C PHE A 85 2.50 -1.42 -8.66
N GLY A 86 2.98 -2.51 -8.04
CA GLY A 86 2.73 -2.76 -6.61
C GLY A 86 3.30 -1.65 -5.70
N GLY A 87 4.52 -1.19 -5.99
CA GLY A 87 5.12 -0.06 -5.29
C GLY A 87 4.38 1.25 -5.55
N ALA A 88 3.94 1.47 -6.80
CA ALA A 88 3.14 2.64 -7.16
C ALA A 88 1.78 2.67 -6.45
N VAL A 89 1.10 1.51 -6.32
CA VAL A 89 -0.14 1.38 -5.51
C VAL A 89 0.13 1.75 -4.06
N LEU A 90 1.21 1.22 -3.47
CA LEU A 90 1.57 1.56 -2.09
C LEU A 90 1.81 3.06 -1.91
N THR A 91 2.57 3.68 -2.82
CA THR A 91 2.85 5.12 -2.76
C THR A 91 1.57 5.94 -2.84
N ALA A 92 0.67 5.62 -3.79
CA ALA A 92 -0.62 6.29 -3.90
C ALA A 92 -1.50 6.05 -2.66
N PHE A 93 -1.45 4.86 -2.06
CA PHE A 93 -2.15 4.54 -0.82
C PHE A 93 -1.61 5.34 0.38
N LEU A 94 -0.31 5.55 0.47
CA LEU A 94 0.29 6.40 1.51
C LEU A 94 -0.17 7.87 1.38
N PHE A 95 -0.28 8.39 0.16
CA PHE A 95 -0.89 9.70 -0.08
C PHE A 95 -2.36 9.74 0.36
N GLN A 96 -3.13 8.66 0.11
CA GLN A 96 -4.49 8.52 0.59
C GLN A 96 -4.56 8.55 2.12
N ALA A 97 -3.74 7.75 2.79
CA ALA A 97 -3.73 7.68 4.24
C ALA A 97 -3.34 9.01 4.87
N GLY A 98 -2.25 9.64 4.41
CA GLY A 98 -1.77 10.92 4.93
C GLY A 98 -2.75 12.07 4.70
N SER A 99 -3.27 12.21 3.48
CA SER A 99 -4.26 13.24 3.16
C SER A 99 -5.60 12.99 3.88
N GLY A 100 -6.02 11.72 4.00
CA GLY A 100 -7.23 11.34 4.73
C GLY A 100 -7.13 11.67 6.21
N PHE A 101 -6.00 11.35 6.85
CA PHE A 101 -5.74 11.70 8.24
C PHE A 101 -5.81 13.21 8.47
N ALA A 102 -5.20 14.01 7.60
CA ALA A 102 -5.27 15.46 7.70
C ALA A 102 -6.70 16.01 7.51
N LEU A 103 -7.52 15.39 6.65
CA LEU A 103 -8.92 15.78 6.46
C LEU A 103 -9.77 15.51 7.70
N THR A 104 -9.46 14.47 8.51
CA THR A 104 -10.23 14.18 9.74
C THR A 104 -10.21 15.30 10.76
N ALA A 105 -9.17 16.14 10.75
CA ALA A 105 -9.03 17.28 11.67
C ALA A 105 -10.14 18.32 11.53
N ALA A 106 -10.73 18.44 10.32
CA ALA A 106 -11.74 19.48 10.04
C ALA A 106 -13.10 18.89 9.62
N TYR A 107 -13.17 17.61 9.28
CA TYR A 107 -14.39 16.94 8.87
C TYR A 107 -15.29 16.63 10.08
N ARG A 108 -16.58 16.87 9.94
CA ARG A 108 -17.59 16.58 10.97
C ARG A 108 -18.57 15.52 10.49
N PRO A 109 -18.58 14.30 11.06
CA PRO A 109 -19.43 13.19 10.63
C PRO A 109 -20.87 13.30 11.16
N SER A 110 -21.53 14.40 10.79
CA SER A 110 -22.93 14.69 11.14
C SER A 110 -23.71 14.98 9.86
N VAL A 111 -24.92 14.45 9.74
CA VAL A 111 -25.78 14.70 8.56
C VAL A 111 -26.07 16.19 8.35
N LEU A 112 -26.00 17.00 9.40
CA LEU A 112 -26.21 18.44 9.34
C LEU A 112 -24.94 19.21 8.93
N GLU A 113 -23.76 18.69 9.24
CA GLU A 113 -22.49 19.43 9.12
C GLU A 113 -21.49 18.80 8.12
N ALA A 114 -21.66 17.55 7.72
CA ALA A 114 -20.69 16.85 6.87
C ALA A 114 -20.40 17.63 5.58
N PHE A 115 -21.44 18.01 4.85
CA PHE A 115 -21.29 18.78 3.61
C PHE A 115 -20.65 20.14 3.85
N SER A 116 -21.14 20.89 4.84
CA SER A 116 -20.60 22.21 5.16
C SER A 116 -19.15 22.16 5.66
N SER A 117 -18.78 21.14 6.41
CA SER A 117 -17.39 20.93 6.87
C SER A 117 -16.44 20.68 5.70
N VAL A 118 -16.85 19.90 4.69
CA VAL A 118 -16.07 19.72 3.45
C VAL A 118 -15.92 21.05 2.69
N GLN A 119 -16.99 21.86 2.60
CA GLN A 119 -16.92 23.20 2.00
C GLN A 119 -16.00 24.15 2.78
N LEU A 120 -15.99 24.03 4.10
CA LEU A 120 -15.09 24.81 4.96
C LEU A 120 -13.61 24.46 4.68
N VAL A 121 -13.29 23.18 4.57
CA VAL A 121 -11.95 22.72 4.19
C VAL A 121 -11.53 23.33 2.86
N LEU A 122 -12.39 23.26 1.85
CA LEU A 122 -12.08 23.77 0.51
C LEU A 122 -11.81 25.27 0.47
N ARG A 123 -12.57 26.06 1.26
CA ARG A 123 -12.60 27.52 1.13
C ARG A 123 -11.74 28.23 2.17
N ARG A 124 -11.55 27.67 3.37
CA ARG A 124 -10.95 28.37 4.51
C ARG A 124 -9.72 27.69 5.10
N ALA A 125 -9.55 26.35 4.95
CA ALA A 125 -8.36 25.71 5.46
C ALA A 125 -7.15 26.04 4.59
N HIS A 126 -6.00 26.30 5.23
CA HIS A 126 -4.75 26.51 4.51
C HIS A 126 -4.41 25.28 3.66
N ALA A 127 -4.24 25.47 2.34
CA ALA A 127 -4.06 24.39 1.36
C ALA A 127 -5.16 23.29 1.39
N GLY A 128 -6.33 23.55 1.97
CA GLY A 128 -7.40 22.55 2.11
C GLY A 128 -7.94 22.06 0.76
N TRP A 129 -8.00 22.94 -0.25
CA TRP A 129 -8.35 22.58 -1.62
C TRP A 129 -7.35 21.57 -2.20
N LEU A 130 -6.06 21.75 -1.97
CA LEU A 130 -5.01 20.85 -2.43
C LEU A 130 -5.12 19.49 -1.73
N LEU A 131 -5.26 19.49 -0.40
CA LEU A 131 -5.38 18.31 0.42
C LEU A 131 -6.57 17.42 -0.01
N ARG A 132 -7.76 18.03 -0.20
CA ARG A 132 -8.94 17.33 -0.66
C ARG A 132 -8.78 16.84 -2.11
N SER A 133 -8.20 17.65 -2.99
CA SER A 133 -7.95 17.26 -4.38
C SER A 133 -6.97 16.09 -4.46
N LEU A 134 -5.89 16.15 -3.68
CA LEU A 134 -4.92 15.06 -3.58
C LEU A 134 -5.60 13.76 -3.13
N HIS A 135 -6.42 13.82 -2.07
CA HIS A 135 -7.18 12.66 -1.57
C HIS A 135 -8.12 12.09 -2.64
N ARG A 136 -8.84 12.91 -3.35
CA ARG A 136 -9.77 12.50 -4.40
C ARG A 136 -9.06 11.89 -5.62
N TRP A 137 -8.00 12.55 -6.13
CA TRP A 137 -7.32 12.09 -7.34
C TRP A 137 -6.46 10.84 -7.09
N SER A 138 -5.79 10.79 -5.94
CA SER A 138 -5.01 9.60 -5.59
C SER A 138 -5.91 8.36 -5.37
N SER A 139 -7.17 8.51 -4.97
CA SER A 139 -8.10 7.37 -4.89
C SER A 139 -8.34 6.72 -6.27
N GLY A 140 -8.56 7.53 -7.30
CA GLY A 140 -8.65 7.04 -8.68
C GLY A 140 -7.36 6.38 -9.16
N ALA A 141 -6.21 6.98 -8.83
CA ALA A 141 -4.89 6.41 -9.13
C ALA A 141 -4.67 5.06 -8.44
N VAL A 142 -5.03 4.92 -7.16
CA VAL A 142 -4.96 3.62 -6.44
C VAL A 142 -5.75 2.55 -7.17
N VAL A 143 -7.00 2.83 -7.56
CA VAL A 143 -7.84 1.84 -8.26
C VAL A 143 -7.24 1.45 -9.60
N LEU A 144 -6.83 2.41 -10.42
CA LEU A 144 -6.23 2.15 -11.73
C LEU A 144 -4.94 1.33 -11.60
N LEU A 145 -4.03 1.76 -10.73
CA LEU A 145 -2.75 1.06 -10.50
C LEU A 145 -2.95 -0.33 -9.92
N LEU A 146 -3.95 -0.51 -9.05
CA LEU A 146 -4.31 -1.81 -8.47
C LEU A 146 -4.81 -2.77 -9.56
N LEU A 147 -5.64 -2.31 -10.48
CA LEU A 147 -6.10 -3.13 -11.62
C LEU A 147 -4.93 -3.55 -12.51
N LEU A 148 -4.02 -2.63 -12.83
CA LEU A 148 -2.82 -2.93 -13.61
C LEU A 148 -1.89 -3.90 -12.86
N HIS A 149 -1.72 -3.70 -11.55
CA HIS A 149 -0.94 -4.60 -10.69
C HIS A 149 -1.52 -6.01 -10.66
N ALA A 150 -2.83 -6.14 -10.43
CA ALA A 150 -3.52 -7.42 -10.40
C ALA A 150 -3.49 -8.13 -11.76
N ALA A 151 -3.71 -7.39 -12.84
CA ALA A 151 -3.63 -7.91 -14.19
C ALA A 151 -2.22 -8.45 -14.50
N ARG A 152 -1.17 -7.69 -14.19
CA ARG A 152 0.22 -8.15 -14.35
C ARG A 152 0.49 -9.40 -13.51
N ALA A 153 0.11 -9.41 -12.23
CA ALA A 153 0.32 -10.54 -11.35
C ALA A 153 -0.41 -11.81 -11.86
N TYR A 154 -1.61 -11.64 -12.39
CA TYR A 154 -2.36 -12.73 -13.01
C TYR A 154 -1.67 -13.27 -14.26
N LEU A 155 -1.32 -12.38 -15.20
CA LEU A 155 -0.67 -12.75 -16.46
C LEU A 155 0.70 -13.42 -16.26
N THR A 156 1.47 -13.02 -15.26
CA THR A 156 2.78 -13.66 -14.92
C THR A 156 2.63 -14.89 -14.03
N GLY A 157 1.43 -15.43 -13.82
CA GLY A 157 1.21 -16.62 -13.00
C GLY A 157 1.49 -16.41 -11.50
N GLY A 158 1.41 -15.16 -11.00
CA GLY A 158 1.67 -14.83 -9.60
C GLY A 158 0.70 -15.45 -8.60
N PHE A 159 -0.35 -16.12 -9.07
CA PHE A 159 -1.30 -16.90 -8.26
C PHE A 159 -0.92 -18.39 -8.11
N LYS A 160 0.09 -18.87 -8.86
CA LYS A 160 0.54 -20.26 -8.83
C LYS A 160 1.51 -20.51 -7.66
N LYS A 161 1.67 -21.79 -7.28
CA LYS A 161 2.65 -22.22 -6.28
C LYS A 161 4.05 -21.67 -6.58
N PRO A 162 4.75 -21.16 -5.57
CA PRO A 162 4.44 -21.08 -4.14
C PRO A 162 3.77 -19.76 -3.70
N ARG A 163 3.17 -18.97 -4.61
CA ARG A 163 2.74 -17.57 -4.39
C ARG A 163 1.24 -17.41 -4.08
N GLU A 164 0.52 -18.51 -3.82
CA GLU A 164 -0.92 -18.50 -3.59
C GLU A 164 -1.33 -17.57 -2.43
N LEU A 165 -0.58 -17.61 -1.32
CA LEU A 165 -0.87 -16.76 -0.16
C LEU A 165 -0.65 -15.27 -0.46
N ALA A 166 0.36 -14.93 -1.26
CA ALA A 166 0.57 -13.54 -1.70
C ALA A 166 -0.58 -13.07 -2.60
N TRP A 167 -1.06 -13.93 -3.49
CA TRP A 167 -2.23 -13.65 -4.31
C TRP A 167 -3.49 -13.45 -3.45
N MET A 168 -3.77 -14.37 -2.52
CA MET A 168 -4.94 -14.28 -1.63
C MET A 168 -4.94 -12.99 -0.80
N THR A 169 -3.81 -12.64 -0.19
CA THR A 169 -3.70 -11.36 0.55
C THR A 169 -3.90 -10.16 -0.36
N GLY A 170 -3.42 -10.22 -1.61
CA GLY A 170 -3.65 -9.20 -2.63
C GLY A 170 -5.14 -9.05 -2.99
N VAL A 171 -5.88 -10.15 -3.13
CA VAL A 171 -7.34 -10.13 -3.38
C VAL A 171 -8.07 -9.50 -2.20
N VAL A 172 -7.72 -9.83 -0.96
CA VAL A 172 -8.35 -9.22 0.23
C VAL A 172 -8.04 -7.72 0.30
N LEU A 173 -6.80 -7.30 -0.04
CA LEU A 173 -6.44 -5.88 -0.17
C LEU A 173 -7.25 -5.17 -1.27
N ALA A 174 -7.50 -5.83 -2.39
CA ALA A 174 -8.35 -5.27 -3.45
C ALA A 174 -9.79 -5.06 -2.98
N LEU A 175 -10.37 -6.02 -2.26
CA LEU A 175 -11.70 -5.89 -1.65
C LEU A 175 -11.73 -4.77 -0.60
N ALA A 176 -10.69 -4.63 0.22
CA ALA A 176 -10.56 -3.52 1.15
C ALA A 176 -10.50 -2.17 0.41
N THR A 177 -9.80 -2.10 -0.72
CA THR A 177 -9.73 -0.88 -1.56
C THR A 177 -11.09 -0.50 -2.13
N VAL A 178 -11.88 -1.46 -2.60
CA VAL A 178 -13.27 -1.22 -3.02
C VAL A 178 -14.11 -0.70 -1.85
N SER A 179 -13.94 -1.28 -0.67
CA SER A 179 -14.64 -0.85 0.55
C SER A 179 -14.26 0.58 0.95
N PHE A 180 -12.98 0.97 0.81
CA PHE A 180 -12.56 2.37 0.97
C PHE A 180 -13.26 3.29 -0.01
N GLY A 181 -13.35 2.91 -1.29
CA GLY A 181 -14.04 3.69 -2.30
C GLY A 181 -15.51 3.94 -1.94
N VAL A 182 -16.22 2.87 -1.59
CA VAL A 182 -17.65 2.95 -1.21
C VAL A 182 -17.85 3.79 0.05
N THR A 183 -17.09 3.52 1.10
CA THR A 183 -17.25 4.22 2.38
C THR A 183 -16.84 5.68 2.27
N GLY A 184 -15.74 6.00 1.57
CA GLY A 184 -15.25 7.36 1.42
C GLY A 184 -16.11 8.24 0.52
N TYR A 185 -16.70 7.66 -0.52
CA TYR A 185 -17.54 8.39 -1.46
C TYR A 185 -18.81 8.99 -0.83
N SER A 186 -19.32 8.36 0.22
CA SER A 186 -20.50 8.81 0.94
C SER A 186 -20.24 9.90 1.98
N LEU A 187 -18.99 10.08 2.43
CA LEU A 187 -18.66 10.99 3.53
C LEU A 187 -18.96 12.48 3.26
N PRO A 188 -18.81 13.02 2.03
CA PRO A 188 -19.19 14.40 1.75
C PRO A 188 -20.67 14.69 1.98
N TRP A 189 -21.52 13.68 2.04
CA TRP A 189 -22.95 13.76 2.29
C TRP A 189 -23.66 14.70 1.30
N ASP A 190 -23.19 14.69 0.06
CA ASP A 190 -23.84 15.36 -1.06
C ASP A 190 -24.89 14.43 -1.71
N GLN A 191 -25.65 14.97 -2.67
CA GLN A 191 -26.70 14.21 -3.35
C GLN A 191 -26.18 12.91 -3.99
N VAL A 192 -25.01 12.99 -4.61
CA VAL A 192 -24.43 11.83 -5.33
C VAL A 192 -23.98 10.76 -4.33
N GLY A 193 -23.26 11.17 -3.28
CA GLY A 193 -22.81 10.28 -2.21
C GLY A 193 -23.97 9.63 -1.45
N TYR A 194 -25.02 10.40 -1.16
CA TYR A 194 -26.22 9.89 -0.49
C TYR A 194 -26.92 8.79 -1.31
N TRP A 195 -27.22 9.08 -2.58
CA TRP A 195 -27.92 8.10 -3.43
C TRP A 195 -27.06 6.89 -3.75
N ALA A 196 -25.75 7.06 -3.95
CA ALA A 196 -24.84 5.93 -4.08
C ALA A 196 -24.87 5.02 -2.84
N LEU A 197 -24.91 5.62 -1.64
CA LEU A 197 -25.00 4.90 -0.39
C LEU A 197 -26.33 4.15 -0.26
N GLU A 198 -27.45 4.78 -0.65
CA GLU A 198 -28.77 4.15 -0.68
C GLU A 198 -28.77 2.89 -1.56
N VAL A 199 -28.23 2.99 -2.77
CA VAL A 199 -28.11 1.86 -3.70
C VAL A 199 -27.21 0.75 -3.14
N VAL A 200 -26.01 1.07 -2.68
CA VAL A 200 -25.06 0.07 -2.17
C VAL A 200 -25.61 -0.64 -0.94
N THR A 201 -26.26 0.09 -0.03
CA THR A 201 -26.81 -0.51 1.20
C THR A 201 -28.09 -1.30 0.96
N SER A 202 -28.77 -1.12 -0.19
CA SER A 202 -29.93 -1.95 -0.58
C SER A 202 -29.54 -3.30 -1.22
N LEU A 203 -28.30 -3.44 -1.69
CA LEU A 203 -27.82 -4.70 -2.30
C LEU A 203 -28.01 -5.94 -1.39
N PRO A 204 -27.71 -5.91 -0.08
CA PRO A 204 -27.96 -7.04 0.81
C PRO A 204 -29.44 -7.45 0.88
N GLU A 205 -30.35 -6.50 0.78
CA GLU A 205 -31.79 -6.80 0.74
C GLU A 205 -32.18 -7.52 -0.55
N ALA A 206 -31.68 -7.05 -1.68
CA ALA A 206 -31.88 -7.69 -2.98
C ALA A 206 -31.31 -9.12 -3.01
N LEU A 207 -30.11 -9.32 -2.45
CA LEU A 207 -29.49 -10.63 -2.29
C LEU A 207 -30.28 -11.53 -1.31
N GLY A 208 -30.89 -10.95 -0.28
CA GLY A 208 -31.69 -11.66 0.70
C GLY A 208 -32.99 -12.28 0.14
N LYS A 209 -33.44 -11.82 -1.03
CA LYS A 209 -34.52 -12.46 -1.80
C LYS A 209 -34.08 -13.79 -2.40
N VAL A 210 -32.77 -13.91 -2.70
CA VAL A 210 -32.15 -15.13 -3.26
C VAL A 210 -31.67 -16.05 -2.14
N VAL A 211 -31.10 -15.50 -1.06
CA VAL A 211 -30.59 -16.24 0.10
C VAL A 211 -31.48 -15.92 1.31
N ARG A 212 -32.37 -16.85 1.67
CA ARG A 212 -33.31 -16.65 2.77
C ARG A 212 -32.64 -16.24 4.08
N GLY A 213 -33.07 -15.11 4.63
CA GLY A 213 -32.70 -14.63 5.97
C GLY A 213 -31.47 -13.69 6.03
N ALA A 214 -30.68 -13.58 4.98
CA ALA A 214 -29.47 -12.75 5.01
C ALA A 214 -29.73 -11.23 4.85
N GLY A 215 -30.79 -10.83 4.15
CA GLY A 215 -30.97 -9.45 3.67
C GLY A 215 -31.29 -8.43 4.76
N LYS A 216 -32.33 -8.66 5.57
CA LYS A 216 -32.77 -7.66 6.58
C LYS A 216 -31.74 -7.40 7.68
N ILE A 217 -31.12 -8.46 8.20
CA ILE A 217 -30.12 -8.33 9.27
C ILE A 217 -28.88 -7.60 8.75
N SER A 218 -28.43 -7.91 7.54
CA SER A 218 -27.27 -7.24 6.90
C SER A 218 -27.56 -5.77 6.61
N LEU A 219 -28.75 -5.44 6.13
CA LEU A 219 -29.20 -4.07 5.89
C LEU A 219 -29.18 -3.25 7.19
N LEU A 220 -29.84 -3.74 8.26
CA LEU A 220 -29.90 -3.04 9.54
C LEU A 220 -28.53 -2.88 10.19
N ARG A 221 -27.65 -3.88 10.06
CA ARG A 221 -26.27 -3.78 10.56
C ARG A 221 -25.45 -2.77 9.78
N LEU A 222 -25.63 -2.70 8.47
CA LEU A 222 -24.86 -1.78 7.62
C LEU A 222 -25.37 -0.34 7.74
N ARG A 223 -26.69 -0.12 7.62
CA ARG A 223 -27.32 1.20 7.73
C ARG A 223 -27.42 1.73 9.16
N GLY A 224 -27.64 0.83 10.10
CA GLY A 224 -27.93 1.21 11.49
C GLY A 224 -29.37 1.66 11.73
N GLY A 225 -30.25 1.47 10.75
CA GLY A 225 -31.65 1.85 10.78
C GLY A 225 -32.38 1.42 9.52
N ALA A 226 -33.67 1.74 9.44
CA ALA A 226 -34.51 1.45 8.28
C ALA A 226 -34.12 2.28 7.04
N ALA A 227 -33.64 3.50 7.26
CA ALA A 227 -33.22 4.43 6.22
C ALA A 227 -31.76 4.87 6.41
N VAL A 228 -31.14 5.34 5.31
CA VAL A 228 -29.83 5.98 5.34
C VAL A 228 -29.91 7.28 6.12
N GLY A 229 -29.03 7.48 7.09
CA GLY A 229 -29.04 8.64 7.96
C GLY A 229 -27.78 8.74 8.84
N GLN A 230 -27.90 9.42 10.00
CA GLN A 230 -26.80 9.65 10.91
C GLN A 230 -26.07 8.36 11.32
N ALA A 231 -26.79 7.32 11.68
CA ALA A 231 -26.20 6.05 12.08
C ALA A 231 -25.34 5.43 10.93
N THR A 232 -25.81 5.55 9.70
CA THR A 232 -25.08 5.09 8.51
C THR A 232 -23.82 5.91 8.31
N LEU A 233 -23.92 7.23 8.34
CA LEU A 233 -22.77 8.13 8.18
C LEU A 233 -21.70 7.87 9.23
N SER A 234 -22.07 7.74 10.50
CA SER A 234 -21.14 7.47 11.59
C SER A 234 -20.40 6.12 11.42
N ARG A 235 -21.11 5.07 10.98
CA ARG A 235 -20.52 3.76 10.72
C ARG A 235 -19.56 3.78 9.55
N PHE A 236 -19.95 4.42 8.45
CA PHE A 236 -19.11 4.53 7.26
C PHE A 236 -17.87 5.40 7.55
N TYR A 237 -18.00 6.45 8.34
CA TYR A 237 -16.86 7.23 8.83
C TYR A 237 -15.91 6.35 9.65
N CYS A 238 -16.41 5.60 10.64
CA CYS A 238 -15.60 4.71 11.45
C CYS A 238 -14.90 3.63 10.61
N LEU A 239 -15.61 3.00 9.68
CA LEU A 239 -15.05 2.02 8.76
C LEU A 239 -13.92 2.64 7.92
N HIS A 240 -14.16 3.81 7.32
CA HIS A 240 -13.23 4.46 6.41
C HIS A 240 -11.97 4.96 7.11
N THR A 241 -12.10 5.55 8.32
CA THR A 241 -10.99 6.24 8.99
C THR A 241 -10.23 5.37 9.99
N PHE A 242 -10.82 4.29 10.50
CA PHE A 242 -10.19 3.45 11.51
C PHE A 242 -10.09 1.98 11.08
N VAL A 243 -11.22 1.34 10.79
CA VAL A 243 -11.24 -0.12 10.60
C VAL A 243 -10.50 -0.52 9.32
N LEU A 244 -10.83 0.10 8.19
CA LEU A 244 -10.20 -0.22 6.91
C LEU A 244 -8.71 0.16 6.86
N PRO A 245 -8.25 1.32 7.37
CA PRO A 245 -6.83 1.63 7.44
C PRO A 245 -6.04 0.63 8.29
N LEU A 246 -6.55 0.27 9.47
CA LEU A 246 -5.89 -0.70 10.35
C LEU A 246 -5.82 -2.09 9.71
N LEU A 247 -6.92 -2.56 9.14
CA LEU A 247 -6.97 -3.83 8.41
C LEU A 247 -5.98 -3.83 7.23
N SER A 248 -5.97 -2.74 6.46
CA SER A 248 -5.09 -2.62 5.30
C SER A 248 -3.62 -2.56 5.70
N LEU A 249 -3.28 -1.91 6.81
CA LEU A 249 -1.91 -1.90 7.33
C LEU A 249 -1.42 -3.33 7.62
N VAL A 250 -2.21 -4.12 8.36
CA VAL A 250 -1.87 -5.51 8.69
C VAL A 250 -1.73 -6.35 7.41
N LEU A 251 -2.67 -6.20 6.48
CA LEU A 251 -2.66 -6.96 5.22
C LEU A 251 -1.48 -6.57 4.31
N VAL A 252 -1.13 -5.28 4.23
CA VAL A 252 0.04 -4.80 3.47
C VAL A 252 1.32 -5.37 4.04
N LEU A 253 1.51 -5.33 5.36
CA LEU A 253 2.67 -5.92 6.02
C LEU A 253 2.77 -7.43 5.75
N ALA A 254 1.64 -8.16 5.83
CA ALA A 254 1.60 -9.57 5.51
C ALA A 254 1.92 -9.83 4.02
N HIS A 255 1.32 -9.06 3.11
CA HIS A 255 1.54 -9.19 1.66
C HIS A 255 3.01 -8.97 1.28
N PHE A 256 3.64 -7.90 1.79
CA PHE A 256 5.07 -7.64 1.55
C PHE A 256 5.98 -8.69 2.18
N SER A 257 5.67 -9.18 3.37
CA SER A 257 6.45 -10.26 4.02
C SER A 257 6.43 -11.53 3.19
N LEU A 258 5.28 -11.88 2.60
CA LEU A 258 5.14 -13.02 1.70
C LEU A 258 5.93 -12.80 0.40
N LEU A 259 5.84 -11.63 -0.21
CA LEU A 259 6.60 -11.31 -1.42
C LEU A 259 8.12 -11.37 -1.19
N ARG A 260 8.60 -10.89 -0.04
CA ARG A 260 10.02 -10.98 0.33
C ARG A 260 10.52 -12.42 0.45
N LYS A 261 9.68 -13.33 0.97
CA LYS A 261 10.01 -14.76 1.09
C LYS A 261 10.01 -15.49 -0.25
N MET A 262 9.06 -15.19 -1.13
CA MET A 262 8.82 -15.96 -2.34
C MET A 262 9.52 -15.38 -3.58
N GLY A 263 10.06 -14.17 -3.49
CA GLY A 263 10.71 -13.47 -4.60
C GLY A 263 9.75 -13.05 -5.72
N ILE A 264 10.33 -12.48 -6.78
CA ILE A 264 9.61 -11.93 -7.94
C ILE A 264 9.16 -13.10 -8.85
N SER A 265 7.95 -12.99 -9.44
CA SER A 265 7.46 -13.96 -10.43
C SER A 265 8.35 -13.96 -11.69
N GLY A 266 8.47 -15.09 -12.35
CA GLY A 266 9.18 -15.22 -13.62
C GLY A 266 8.57 -14.36 -14.74
N PRO A 267 9.24 -14.29 -15.90
CA PRO A 267 8.67 -13.66 -17.10
C PRO A 267 7.42 -14.39 -17.56
N LEU A 268 6.63 -13.74 -18.40
CA LEU A 268 5.49 -14.34 -19.11
C LEU A 268 5.93 -15.48 -20.02
#